data_cf819453ac362111d514d95762e62d07
#
_entry.id   cf819453ac362111d514d95762e62d07
#
_cell.length_a   1.000
_cell.length_b   1.000
_cell.length_c   1.000
_cell.angle_alpha   90.00
_cell.angle_beta   90.00
_cell.angle_gamma   90.00
#
_symmetry.space_group_name_H-M   'P 1'
#
loop_
_entity.id
_entity.type
_entity.pdbx_description
1 polymer ?
#
loop_
_entity_poly.entity_id
_entity_poly.type
_entity_poly.pdbx_seq_one_letter_code
_entity_poly.pdbx_strand_id
1 'polypeptide(L)' 'MAFDLVNGIEKYILEMIEKRNVAKKNRNYEEADLIRNQLLEKGIILKDGRDGTTFEFNM' A
#
# COMPACT_ATOMS: atom_id res chain seq x y z
N MET A 1 2.45 22.55 -9.11
CA MET A 1 1.09 22.43 -8.63
C MET A 1 1.07 22.08 -7.17
N ALA A 2 0.18 22.70 -6.44
CA ALA A 2 0.20 22.61 -4.98
C ALA A 2 -0.13 21.21 -4.46
N PHE A 3 -0.84 20.41 -5.23
CA PHE A 3 -1.18 19.07 -4.75
C PHE A 3 -0.11 18.03 -4.95
N ASP A 4 1.01 18.38 -5.49
CA ASP A 4 2.06 17.41 -5.72
C ASP A 4 2.57 16.81 -4.41
N LEU A 5 2.57 17.61 -3.34
CA LEU A 5 3.01 17.13 -2.03
C LEU A 5 2.07 16.08 -1.46
N VAL A 6 0.75 16.32 -1.55
CA VAL A 6 -0.23 15.37 -1.06
C VAL A 6 -0.27 14.16 -1.97
N ASN A 7 -0.24 14.40 -3.27
CA ASN A 7 -0.25 13.31 -4.24
C ASN A 7 1.00 12.44 -4.15
N GLY A 8 2.10 13.03 -3.70
CA GLY A 8 3.33 12.27 -3.52
C GLY A 8 3.19 11.14 -2.51
N ILE A 9 2.51 11.40 -1.39
CA ILE A 9 2.28 10.38 -0.36
C ILE A 9 1.33 9.32 -0.89
N GLU A 10 0.22 9.74 -1.49
CA GLU A 10 -0.74 8.79 -2.05
C GLU A 10 -0.12 7.95 -3.15
N LYS A 11 0.68 8.56 -4.00
CA LYS A 11 1.36 7.86 -5.07
C LYS A 11 2.27 6.78 -4.51
N TYR A 12 3.03 7.10 -3.46
CA TYR A 12 3.90 6.13 -2.80
C TYR A 12 3.08 4.94 -2.28
N ILE A 13 1.96 5.23 -1.60
CA ILE A 13 1.11 4.17 -1.05
C ILE A 13 0.53 3.31 -2.15
N LEU A 14 0.05 3.93 -3.23
CA LEU A 14 -0.51 3.18 -4.35
C LEU A 14 0.53 2.31 -5.04
N GLU A 15 1.75 2.80 -5.18
CA GLU A 15 2.84 2.01 -5.75
C GLU A 15 3.16 0.80 -4.86
N MET A 16 3.16 1.00 -3.55
CA MET A 16 3.41 -0.10 -2.62
C MET A 16 2.29 -1.13 -2.65
N ILE A 17 1.05 -0.67 -2.74
CA ILE A 17 -0.10 -1.57 -2.88
C ILE A 17 0.02 -2.40 -4.16
N GLU A 18 0.39 -1.77 -5.25
CA GLU A 18 0.56 -2.47 -6.51
C GLU A 18 1.67 -3.51 -6.43
N LYS A 19 2.80 -3.17 -5.83
CA LYS A 19 3.90 -4.12 -5.63
C LYS A 19 3.44 -5.30 -4.77
N ARG A 20 2.67 -5.02 -3.72
CA ARG A 20 2.13 -6.07 -2.86
C ARG A 20 1.20 -6.99 -3.66
N ASN A 21 0.33 -6.42 -4.47
CA ASN A 21 -0.62 -7.22 -5.25
C ASN A 21 0.10 -8.05 -6.30
N VAL A 22 1.12 -7.51 -6.93
CA VAL A 22 1.95 -8.27 -7.88
C VAL A 22 2.67 -9.41 -7.16
N ALA A 23 3.21 -9.13 -5.97
CA ALA A 23 3.88 -10.17 -5.18
C ALA A 23 2.92 -11.30 -4.84
N LYS A 24 1.71 -10.98 -4.43
CA LYS A 24 0.68 -11.99 -4.14
C LYS A 24 0.33 -12.79 -5.38
N LYS A 25 0.19 -12.11 -6.50
CA LYS A 25 -0.13 -12.77 -7.77
C LYS A 25 0.97 -13.76 -8.17
N ASN A 26 2.22 -13.42 -7.87
CA ASN A 26 3.37 -14.27 -8.16
C ASN A 26 3.65 -15.27 -7.04
N ARG A 27 2.76 -15.34 -6.05
CA ARG A 27 2.90 -16.22 -4.88
C ARG A 27 4.13 -15.88 -4.03
N ASN A 28 4.57 -14.64 -4.10
CA ASN A 28 5.67 -14.16 -3.28
C ASN A 28 5.10 -13.50 -2.02
N TYR A 29 4.58 -14.33 -1.13
CA TYR A 29 3.86 -13.86 0.05
C TYR A 29 4.77 -13.19 1.07
N GLU A 30 6.03 -13.58 1.11
CA GLU A 30 6.99 -12.96 2.02
C GLU A 30 7.18 -11.49 1.67
N GLU A 31 7.31 -11.20 0.39
CA GLU A 31 7.45 -9.81 -0.06
C GLU A 31 6.17 -9.03 0.18
N ALA A 32 5.02 -9.65 -0.07
CA ALA A 32 3.75 -9.01 0.18
C ALA A 32 3.59 -8.62 1.65
N ASP A 33 3.95 -9.54 2.55
CA ASP A 33 3.92 -9.28 3.99
C ASP A 33 4.90 -8.17 4.38
N LEU A 34 6.09 -8.18 3.80
CA LEU A 34 7.09 -7.17 4.08
C LEU A 34 6.57 -5.78 3.72
N ILE A 35 5.97 -5.65 2.55
CA ILE A 35 5.40 -4.37 2.11
C ILE A 35 4.31 -3.92 3.06
N ARG A 36 3.41 -4.83 3.41
CA ARG A 36 2.34 -4.53 4.35
C ARG A 36 2.89 -4.05 5.69
N ASN A 37 3.91 -4.74 6.20
CA ASN A 37 4.52 -4.37 7.48
C ASN A 37 5.20 -3.02 7.43
N GLN A 38 5.87 -2.70 6.32
CA GLN A 38 6.49 -1.40 6.13
C GLN A 38 5.45 -0.28 6.16
N LEU A 39 4.32 -0.49 5.52
CA LEU A 39 3.24 0.49 5.54
C LEU A 39 2.62 0.61 6.92
N LEU A 40 2.47 -0.51 7.61
CA LEU A 40 1.92 -0.53 8.96
C LEU A 40 2.79 0.27 9.93
N GLU A 41 4.10 0.15 9.80
CA GLU A 41 5.03 0.94 10.62
C GLU A 41 4.85 2.44 10.43
N LYS A 42 4.39 2.84 9.27
CA LYS A 42 4.12 4.24 8.97
C LYS A 42 2.71 4.68 9.35
N GLY A 43 1.95 3.79 9.97
CA GLY A 43 0.58 4.06 10.34
C GLY A 43 -0.42 3.90 9.21
N ILE A 44 -0.06 3.15 8.19
CA ILE A 44 -0.92 2.90 7.04
C ILE A 44 -1.45 1.47 7.11
N ILE A 45 -2.76 1.31 7.12
CA ILE A 45 -3.41 0.02 7.18
C ILE A 45 -4.02 -0.30 5.83
N LEU A 46 -3.66 -1.45 5.28
CA LEU A 46 -4.22 -1.90 4.01
C LEU A 46 -5.45 -2.77 4.27
N LYS A 47 -6.47 -2.57 3.46
CA LYS A 47 -7.70 -3.35 3.51
C LYS A 47 -8.00 -3.92 2.14
N ASP A 48 -8.24 -5.22 2.07
CA ASP A 48 -8.63 -5.88 0.84
C ASP A 48 -10.14 -5.97 0.77
N GLY A 49 -10.69 -5.53 -0.35
CA GLY A 49 -12.10 -5.60 -0.61
C GLY A 49 -12.37 -6.17 -2.00
N ARG A 50 -13.66 -6.29 -2.33
CA ARG A 50 -14.05 -6.80 -3.64
C ARG A 50 -13.62 -5.90 -4.78
N ASP A 51 -13.59 -4.61 -4.51
CA ASP A 51 -13.26 -3.61 -5.52
C ASP A 51 -11.77 -3.29 -5.58
N GLY A 52 -10.98 -3.99 -4.77
CA GLY A 52 -9.55 -3.79 -4.74
C GLY A 52 -9.04 -3.52 -3.33
N THR A 53 -7.81 -3.03 -3.26
CA THR A 53 -7.15 -2.73 -2.00
C THR A 53 -7.30 -1.24 -1.69
N THR A 54 -7.75 -0.95 -0.49
CA THR A 54 -7.81 0.42 0.01
C THR A 54 -6.86 0.57 1.19
N PHE A 55 -6.69 1.80 1.64
CA PHE A 55 -5.81 2.07 2.78
C PHE A 55 -6.43 3.11 3.70
N GLU A 56 -6.01 3.05 4.96
CA GLU A 56 -6.41 4.02 5.97
C GLU A 56 -5.19 4.42 6.77
N PHE A 57 -5.23 5.63 7.30
CA PHE A 57 -4.19 6.11 8.20
C PHE A 57 -4.64 5.86 9.63
N ASN A 58 -3.80 5.17 10.39
CA ASN A 58 -4.04 4.91 11.80
C ASN A 58 -3.26 5.95 12.62
N MET A 59 -3.93 7.00 13.00
CA MET A 59 -3.30 8.05 13.80
C MET A 59 -3.77 8.07 15.21
#